data_d92ae30c61666d3f2b2030bb70fdd231
#
_entry.id   d92ae30c61666d3f2b2030bb70fdd231
#
_cell.length_a   1.000
_cell.length_b   1.000
_cell.length_c   1.000
_cell.angle_alpha   90.00
_cell.angle_beta   90.00
_cell.angle_gamma   90.00
#
_symmetry.space_group_name_H-M   'P 1'
#
loop_
_entity.id
_entity.type
_entity.pdbx_description
1 polymer ?
#
loop_
_entity_poly.entity_id
_entity_poly.type
_entity_poly.pdbx_seq_one_letter_code
_entity_poly.pdbx_strand_id
1 'polypeptide(L)'
;MYKRQILHCAVTAQGRLRRGSEPILEKADSAPQGVRLTLSRSIQRAAEGVAAESMAAGCILIIDVTSGKVRACVSLPGFDAANVGESLTAPDSPLLNRAFSAYAVGSVFKPVLAAAALEAGEGDFTRECPGYDALNGQVYRCAGSVPHGLVGLDGALEKSCNGYFIELGRELGSERVRQMAAALGFGKGQDIAGGLRSASGVLPEAETLKNEGQFANFCFGQGELLATPLQVAGMMNSIAAGGVYHTPLFVECTVDETTGEELTPLAHGSSRRVFAEQTAEKLQELLAGVVAEGTGRQAAPSEGTAAGKTGTAQTGQFRDGEELKNYWFAGFYPAEKPRWTIVVMQDAQTEPEVSSAAVFARLCDALSAGE
;
A
#
# COMPACT_ATOMS: atom_id res chain seq x y z
N MET A 1 16.75 -18.15 -10.57
CA MET A 1 18.04 -18.26 -9.86
C MET A 1 19.17 -18.23 -10.88
N TYR A 2 19.97 -17.16 -10.93
CA TYR A 2 21.12 -17.08 -11.85
C TYR A 2 22.30 -17.76 -11.17
N LYS A 3 22.67 -18.95 -11.65
CA LYS A 3 23.95 -19.59 -11.23
C LYS A 3 25.10 -18.77 -11.82
N ARG A 4 25.97 -18.23 -10.98
CA ARG A 4 27.18 -17.54 -11.41
C ARG A 4 28.11 -18.57 -12.03
N GLN A 5 28.37 -18.47 -13.31
CA GLN A 5 29.34 -19.31 -14.02
C GLN A 5 30.52 -18.42 -14.39
N ILE A 6 31.75 -18.91 -14.15
CA ILE A 6 32.96 -18.24 -14.56
C ILE A 6 33.53 -19.04 -15.73
N LEU A 7 33.66 -18.40 -16.89
CA LEU A 7 34.22 -18.99 -18.07
C LEU A 7 35.68 -18.54 -18.19
N HIS A 8 36.61 -19.46 -17.99
CA HIS A 8 38.02 -19.22 -18.21
C HIS A 8 38.36 -19.51 -19.66
N CYS A 9 38.84 -18.48 -20.40
CA CYS A 9 39.27 -18.60 -21.78
C CYS A 9 40.74 -18.26 -21.87
N ALA A 10 41.52 -19.09 -22.54
CA ALA A 10 42.90 -18.75 -22.87
C ALA A 10 42.90 -17.66 -23.92
N VAL A 11 43.67 -16.59 -23.67
CA VAL A 11 43.80 -15.46 -24.58
C VAL A 11 45.28 -15.29 -24.99
N THR A 12 45.52 -14.74 -26.17
CA THR A 12 46.85 -14.29 -26.61
C THR A 12 47.30 -13.06 -25.83
N ALA A 13 48.58 -12.68 -25.95
CA ALA A 13 49.11 -11.45 -25.35
C ALA A 13 48.36 -10.18 -25.83
N GLN A 14 47.67 -10.25 -26.97
CA GLN A 14 46.86 -9.17 -27.52
C GLN A 14 45.38 -9.27 -27.13
N GLY A 15 44.98 -10.13 -26.15
CA GLY A 15 43.64 -10.27 -25.66
C GLY A 15 42.66 -11.02 -26.58
N ARG A 16 43.12 -11.71 -27.62
CA ARG A 16 42.28 -12.52 -28.52
C ARG A 16 42.16 -13.96 -28.01
N LEU A 17 40.98 -14.55 -28.15
CA LEU A 17 40.80 -15.98 -27.83
C LEU A 17 41.77 -16.88 -28.58
N ARG A 18 42.46 -17.75 -27.88
CA ARG A 18 43.43 -18.69 -28.46
C ARG A 18 42.66 -19.83 -29.15
N ARG A 19 42.87 -19.97 -30.48
CA ARG A 19 42.27 -21.09 -31.22
C ARG A 19 42.79 -22.44 -30.71
N GLY A 20 41.86 -23.39 -30.50
CA GLY A 20 42.18 -24.74 -30.10
C GLY A 20 42.32 -24.94 -28.57
N SER A 21 42.11 -23.92 -27.75
CA SER A 21 41.91 -24.10 -26.30
C SER A 21 40.42 -24.21 -25.97
N GLU A 22 40.04 -25.29 -25.31
CA GLU A 22 38.67 -25.41 -24.80
C GLU A 22 38.51 -24.48 -23.63
N PRO A 23 37.38 -23.72 -23.59
CA PRO A 23 37.07 -22.89 -22.43
C PRO A 23 36.75 -23.80 -21.21
N ILE A 24 37.35 -23.49 -20.08
CA ILE A 24 37.04 -24.18 -18.81
C ILE A 24 35.89 -23.44 -18.14
N LEU A 25 34.77 -24.13 -17.99
CA LEU A 25 33.63 -23.64 -17.24
C LEU A 25 33.84 -23.98 -15.76
N GLU A 26 34.23 -23.00 -14.97
CA GLU A 26 34.25 -23.14 -13.53
C GLU A 26 32.82 -22.94 -13.00
N LYS A 27 32.20 -23.99 -12.55
CA LYS A 27 30.99 -23.89 -11.75
C LYS A 27 31.45 -23.41 -10.38
N ALA A 28 31.13 -22.17 -10.06
CA ALA A 28 31.23 -21.72 -8.67
C ALA A 28 30.36 -22.67 -7.84
N ASP A 29 31.01 -23.56 -7.07
CA ASP A 29 30.37 -24.35 -6.02
C ASP A 29 29.93 -23.43 -4.88
N SER A 30 28.92 -22.58 -5.18
CA SER A 30 28.11 -22.02 -4.11
C SER A 30 27.14 -23.12 -3.71
N ALA A 31 27.20 -23.58 -2.47
CA ALA A 31 26.17 -24.43 -1.89
C ALA A 31 24.80 -23.95 -2.34
N PRO A 32 23.88 -24.83 -2.71
CA PRO A 32 22.56 -24.42 -3.18
C PRO A 32 21.91 -23.58 -2.09
N GLN A 33 21.62 -22.30 -2.41
CA GLN A 33 21.07 -21.35 -1.46
C GLN A 33 19.59 -21.15 -1.76
N GLY A 34 18.79 -21.32 -0.73
CA GLY A 34 17.38 -20.93 -0.71
C GLY A 34 17.17 -19.55 -0.08
N VAL A 35 15.94 -19.11 -0.06
CA VAL A 35 15.50 -17.85 0.55
C VAL A 35 14.32 -18.15 1.49
N ARG A 36 14.41 -17.69 2.74
CA ARG A 36 13.29 -17.72 3.66
C ARG A 36 12.49 -16.44 3.51
N LEU A 37 11.23 -16.59 3.11
CA LEU A 37 10.30 -15.45 2.99
C LEU A 37 9.66 -15.13 4.35
N THR A 38 9.23 -13.88 4.51
CA THR A 38 8.46 -13.45 5.67
C THR A 38 7.00 -13.91 5.61
N LEU A 39 6.53 -14.39 4.45
CA LEU A 39 5.16 -14.86 4.25
C LEU A 39 4.83 -16.02 5.20
N SER A 40 3.65 -15.95 5.80
CA SER A 40 3.08 -17.05 6.59
C SER A 40 2.14 -17.87 5.73
N ARG A 41 2.41 -19.17 5.62
CA ARG A 41 1.58 -20.07 4.80
C ARG A 41 0.10 -20.07 5.24
N SER A 42 -0.16 -20.03 6.55
CA SER A 42 -1.54 -19.99 7.09
C SER A 42 -2.23 -18.68 6.74
N ILE A 43 -1.58 -17.54 7.00
CA ILE A 43 -2.13 -16.20 6.72
C ILE A 43 -2.30 -15.99 5.21
N GLN A 44 -1.34 -16.42 4.38
CA GLN A 44 -1.42 -16.34 2.93
C GLN A 44 -2.64 -17.12 2.39
N ARG A 45 -2.83 -18.37 2.85
CA ARG A 45 -3.98 -19.20 2.43
C ARG A 45 -5.32 -18.62 2.89
N ALA A 46 -5.38 -18.09 4.11
CA ALA A 46 -6.59 -17.41 4.58
C ALA A 46 -6.92 -16.19 3.72
N ALA A 47 -5.91 -15.37 3.39
CA ALA A 47 -6.08 -14.21 2.52
C ALA A 47 -6.48 -14.60 1.08
N GLU A 48 -5.90 -15.66 0.52
CA GLU A 48 -6.25 -16.20 -0.79
C GLU A 48 -7.70 -16.72 -0.82
N GLY A 49 -8.15 -17.42 0.23
CA GLY A 49 -9.52 -17.89 0.36
C GLY A 49 -10.52 -16.74 0.36
N VAL A 50 -10.31 -15.74 1.23
CA VAL A 50 -11.17 -14.54 1.29
C VAL A 50 -11.16 -13.78 -0.05
N ALA A 51 -10.00 -13.64 -0.68
CA ALA A 51 -9.87 -12.96 -1.97
C ALA A 51 -10.66 -13.67 -3.09
N ALA A 52 -10.52 -15.00 -3.19
CA ALA A 52 -11.22 -15.81 -4.21
C ALA A 52 -12.74 -15.74 -4.09
N GLU A 53 -13.28 -15.62 -2.88
CA GLU A 53 -14.71 -15.52 -2.62
C GLU A 53 -15.28 -14.10 -2.78
N SER A 54 -14.41 -13.07 -2.78
CA SER A 54 -14.88 -11.70 -2.58
C SER A 54 -14.40 -10.70 -3.63
N MET A 55 -13.41 -11.04 -4.44
CA MET A 55 -12.76 -10.07 -5.34
C MET A 55 -12.56 -10.65 -6.73
N ALA A 56 -12.90 -9.87 -7.77
CA ALA A 56 -12.61 -10.23 -9.14
C ALA A 56 -11.18 -9.88 -9.55
N ALA A 57 -10.70 -8.68 -9.21
CA ALA A 57 -9.35 -8.22 -9.47
C ALA A 57 -8.90 -7.26 -8.37
N GLY A 58 -7.61 -7.31 -8.03
CA GLY A 58 -7.08 -6.45 -6.98
C GLY A 58 -5.94 -7.09 -6.21
N CYS A 59 -5.71 -6.61 -4.98
CA CYS A 59 -4.71 -7.21 -4.10
C CYS A 59 -5.08 -7.10 -2.62
N ILE A 60 -4.50 -7.99 -1.83
CA ILE A 60 -4.51 -7.96 -0.37
C ILE A 60 -3.06 -8.01 0.12
N LEU A 61 -2.74 -7.12 1.05
CA LEU A 61 -1.49 -7.12 1.81
C LEU A 61 -1.79 -7.22 3.30
N ILE A 62 -1.07 -8.10 4.00
CA ILE A 62 -1.11 -8.22 5.46
C ILE A 62 0.31 -8.09 5.99
N ILE A 63 0.54 -7.11 6.87
CA ILE A 63 1.84 -6.79 7.45
C ILE A 63 1.76 -6.95 8.97
N ASP A 64 2.77 -7.57 9.57
CA ASP A 64 3.00 -7.56 11.01
C ASP A 64 3.42 -6.16 11.46
N VAL A 65 2.65 -5.57 12.36
CA VAL A 65 2.80 -4.15 12.76
C VAL A 65 4.16 -3.88 13.36
N THR A 66 4.66 -4.77 14.19
CA THR A 66 5.87 -4.54 14.99
C THR A 66 7.17 -4.72 14.21
N SER A 67 7.16 -5.60 13.21
CA SER A 67 8.35 -5.97 12.44
C SER A 67 8.37 -5.44 11.01
N GLY A 68 7.23 -5.01 10.48
CA GLY A 68 7.09 -4.66 9.06
C GLY A 68 7.14 -5.88 8.11
N LYS A 69 7.16 -7.11 8.63
CA LYS A 69 7.18 -8.33 7.82
C LYS A 69 5.86 -8.50 7.09
N VAL A 70 5.92 -8.67 5.77
CA VAL A 70 4.74 -9.01 4.97
C VAL A 70 4.40 -10.47 5.20
N ARG A 71 3.23 -10.72 5.75
CA ARG A 71 2.74 -12.06 6.12
C ARG A 71 1.87 -12.69 5.05
N ALA A 72 1.19 -11.85 4.24
CA ALA A 72 0.47 -12.27 3.05
C ALA A 72 0.55 -11.19 1.97
N CYS A 73 0.61 -11.64 0.70
CA CYS A 73 0.58 -10.79 -0.48
C CYS A 73 -0.19 -11.54 -1.57
N VAL A 74 -1.45 -11.15 -1.78
CA VAL A 74 -2.34 -11.74 -2.78
C VAL A 74 -2.52 -10.75 -3.92
N SER A 75 -2.47 -11.23 -5.16
CA SER A 75 -2.78 -10.45 -6.38
C SER A 75 -3.73 -11.25 -7.26
N LEU A 76 -4.85 -10.65 -7.64
CA LEU A 76 -5.88 -11.25 -8.48
C LEU A 76 -6.08 -10.47 -9.79
N PRO A 77 -6.41 -11.18 -10.91
CA PRO A 77 -6.43 -12.62 -11.01
C PRO A 77 -5.05 -13.23 -10.85
N GLY A 78 -4.98 -14.47 -10.38
CA GLY A 78 -3.76 -15.25 -10.31
C GLY A 78 -3.42 -15.89 -11.67
N PHE A 79 -2.27 -16.54 -11.76
CA PHE A 79 -1.82 -17.29 -12.92
C PHE A 79 -1.36 -18.69 -12.54
N ASP A 80 -1.41 -19.62 -13.48
CA ASP A 80 -0.82 -20.95 -13.30
C ASP A 80 0.68 -20.89 -13.60
N ALA A 81 1.51 -21.11 -12.55
CA ALA A 81 2.96 -21.13 -12.68
C ALA A 81 3.47 -22.28 -13.57
N ALA A 82 2.70 -23.37 -13.74
CA ALA A 82 3.04 -24.45 -14.63
C ALA A 82 2.76 -24.12 -16.11
N ASN A 83 1.88 -23.15 -16.39
CA ASN A 83 1.45 -22.77 -17.74
C ASN A 83 1.46 -21.23 -17.93
N VAL A 84 2.57 -20.59 -17.65
CA VAL A 84 2.72 -19.12 -17.73
C VAL A 84 2.45 -18.57 -19.14
N GLY A 85 2.69 -19.36 -20.18
CA GLY A 85 2.49 -18.97 -21.58
C GLY A 85 1.07 -18.48 -21.89
N GLU A 86 0.05 -19.11 -21.32
CA GLU A 86 -1.35 -18.70 -21.48
C GLU A 86 -1.65 -17.36 -20.81
N SER A 87 -0.98 -17.07 -19.71
CA SER A 87 -1.15 -15.84 -18.95
C SER A 87 -0.53 -14.61 -19.63
N LEU A 88 0.41 -14.78 -20.58
CA LEU A 88 1.06 -13.67 -21.27
C LEU A 88 0.12 -12.82 -22.11
N THR A 89 -0.93 -13.43 -22.65
CA THR A 89 -1.92 -12.78 -23.52
C THR A 89 -3.31 -12.66 -22.90
N ALA A 90 -3.45 -13.06 -21.64
CA ALA A 90 -4.72 -12.98 -20.93
C ALA A 90 -5.14 -11.51 -20.71
N PRO A 91 -6.42 -11.15 -20.99
CA PRO A 91 -6.87 -9.76 -20.99
C PRO A 91 -6.79 -9.08 -19.60
N ASP A 92 -6.91 -9.87 -18.53
CA ASP A 92 -6.95 -9.36 -17.16
C ASP A 92 -5.57 -9.24 -16.49
N SER A 93 -4.47 -9.36 -17.29
CA SER A 93 -3.10 -9.19 -16.85
C SER A 93 -2.76 -9.96 -15.55
N PRO A 94 -2.91 -11.30 -15.55
CA PRO A 94 -2.70 -12.10 -14.33
C PRO A 94 -1.24 -12.14 -13.87
N LEU A 95 -0.28 -11.81 -14.73
CA LEU A 95 1.13 -11.70 -14.37
C LEU A 95 1.50 -10.37 -13.69
N LEU A 96 0.59 -9.40 -13.70
CA LEU A 96 0.77 -8.13 -13.01
C LEU A 96 0.61 -8.34 -11.50
N ASN A 97 1.68 -8.14 -10.73
CA ASN A 97 1.53 -8.08 -9.28
C ASN A 97 0.96 -6.73 -8.88
N ARG A 98 -0.33 -6.71 -8.55
CA ARG A 98 -1.07 -5.50 -8.21
C ARG A 98 -0.60 -4.86 -6.91
N ALA A 99 -0.05 -5.63 -5.99
CA ALA A 99 0.51 -5.09 -4.75
C ALA A 99 1.72 -4.17 -4.97
N PHE A 100 2.43 -4.35 -6.10
CA PHE A 100 3.65 -3.62 -6.45
C PHE A 100 3.44 -2.59 -7.57
N SER A 101 2.25 -2.51 -8.13
CA SER A 101 1.89 -1.56 -9.18
C SER A 101 1.27 -0.29 -8.60
N ALA A 102 1.38 0.83 -9.31
CA ALA A 102 0.93 2.13 -8.84
C ALA A 102 -0.48 2.45 -9.33
N TYR A 103 -1.31 2.95 -8.42
CA TYR A 103 -2.72 3.25 -8.62
C TYR A 103 -3.10 4.60 -8.03
N ALA A 104 -4.19 5.19 -8.52
CA ALA A 104 -4.84 6.30 -7.84
C ALA A 104 -5.39 5.82 -6.50
N VAL A 105 -5.14 6.57 -5.43
CA VAL A 105 -5.38 6.13 -4.04
C VAL A 105 -6.66 6.69 -3.42
N GLY A 106 -7.06 7.90 -3.82
CA GLY A 106 -8.23 8.55 -3.26
C GLY A 106 -8.13 8.78 -1.75
N SER A 107 -9.27 8.70 -1.07
CA SER A 107 -9.41 9.09 0.33
C SER A 107 -8.59 8.27 1.35
N VAL A 108 -7.94 7.14 0.95
CA VAL A 108 -6.99 6.46 1.84
C VAL A 108 -5.72 7.28 2.08
N PHE A 109 -5.51 8.36 1.32
CA PHE A 109 -4.43 9.31 1.52
C PHE A 109 -4.70 10.33 2.65
N LYS A 110 -5.95 10.58 3.03
CA LYS A 110 -6.32 11.60 4.04
C LYS A 110 -5.63 11.45 5.40
N PRO A 111 -5.31 10.25 5.90
CA PRO A 111 -4.50 10.09 7.12
C PRO A 111 -3.13 10.76 7.04
N VAL A 112 -2.55 10.97 5.85
CA VAL A 112 -1.29 11.72 5.67
C VAL A 112 -1.47 13.18 6.06
N LEU A 113 -2.57 13.82 5.63
CA LEU A 113 -2.89 15.19 6.00
C LEU A 113 -3.23 15.31 7.48
N ALA A 114 -3.98 14.33 8.01
CA ALA A 114 -4.28 14.26 9.44
C ALA A 114 -3.00 14.17 10.29
N ALA A 115 -2.04 13.33 9.89
CA ALA A 115 -0.74 13.25 10.54
C ALA A 115 0.01 14.59 10.48
N ALA A 116 0.04 15.21 9.30
CA ALA A 116 0.70 16.51 9.11
C ALA A 116 0.07 17.63 9.95
N ALA A 117 -1.26 17.60 10.10
CA ALA A 117 -2.00 18.56 10.93
C ALA A 117 -1.69 18.38 12.41
N LEU A 118 -1.75 17.15 12.92
CA LEU A 118 -1.45 16.86 14.32
C LEU A 118 -0.01 17.23 14.68
N GLU A 119 0.97 16.93 13.83
CA GLU A 119 2.37 17.32 14.01
C GLU A 119 2.58 18.84 13.94
N ALA A 120 1.69 19.57 13.25
CA ALA A 120 1.72 21.03 13.16
C ALA A 120 0.98 21.74 14.32
N GLY A 121 0.24 21.00 15.15
CA GLY A 121 -0.65 21.58 16.16
C GLY A 121 -1.99 22.05 15.63
N GLU A 122 -2.36 21.66 14.40
CA GLU A 122 -3.61 22.06 13.70
C GLU A 122 -4.73 20.99 13.86
N GLY A 123 -4.65 20.15 14.89
CA GLY A 123 -5.62 19.08 15.15
C GLY A 123 -7.04 19.59 15.46
N ASP A 124 -7.16 20.81 15.96
CA ASP A 124 -8.43 21.46 16.32
C ASP A 124 -9.06 22.25 15.16
N PHE A 125 -8.47 22.23 13.96
CA PHE A 125 -9.02 22.91 12.79
C PHE A 125 -10.44 22.44 12.53
N THR A 126 -11.35 23.36 12.26
CA THR A 126 -12.76 23.11 11.94
C THR A 126 -13.19 23.85 10.69
N ARG A 127 -14.19 23.30 9.99
CA ARG A 127 -14.74 23.89 8.79
C ARG A 127 -16.23 23.60 8.65
N GLU A 128 -16.99 24.60 8.18
CA GLU A 128 -18.34 24.39 7.66
C GLU A 128 -18.26 23.79 6.24
N CYS A 129 -18.80 22.59 6.03
CA CYS A 129 -18.78 21.91 4.74
C CYS A 129 -20.17 21.90 4.08
N PRO A 130 -20.37 22.64 2.99
CA PRO A 130 -21.65 22.66 2.26
C PRO A 130 -21.82 21.45 1.30
N GLY A 131 -20.95 20.44 1.35
CA GLY A 131 -20.94 19.28 0.44
C GLY A 131 -20.07 19.48 -0.80
N TYR A 132 -19.46 20.62 -0.97
CA TYR A 132 -18.53 20.94 -2.05
C TYR A 132 -17.53 22.00 -1.64
N ASP A 133 -16.52 22.19 -2.48
CA ASP A 133 -15.61 23.32 -2.46
C ASP A 133 -15.46 23.88 -3.88
N ALA A 134 -15.24 25.18 -4.03
CA ALA A 134 -15.06 25.84 -5.32
C ALA A 134 -13.76 26.64 -5.32
N LEU A 135 -12.82 26.25 -6.16
CA LEU A 135 -11.52 26.90 -6.32
C LEU A 135 -11.29 27.21 -7.79
N ASN A 136 -11.01 28.46 -8.12
CA ASN A 136 -10.66 28.90 -9.48
C ASN A 136 -11.63 28.42 -10.58
N GLY A 137 -12.94 28.39 -10.28
CA GLY A 137 -13.98 27.94 -11.21
C GLY A 137 -14.16 26.41 -11.29
N GLN A 138 -13.35 25.63 -10.60
CA GLN A 138 -13.51 24.18 -10.48
C GLN A 138 -14.26 23.84 -9.18
N VAL A 139 -15.19 22.88 -9.27
CA VAL A 139 -15.97 22.42 -8.10
C VAL A 139 -15.51 21.03 -7.67
N TYR A 140 -15.06 20.94 -6.44
CA TYR A 140 -14.68 19.71 -5.75
C TYR A 140 -15.82 19.25 -4.85
N ARG A 141 -16.37 18.07 -5.09
CA ARG A 141 -17.56 17.59 -4.38
C ARG A 141 -17.18 16.53 -3.35
N CYS A 142 -17.87 16.56 -2.22
CA CYS A 142 -17.91 15.41 -1.33
C CYS A 142 -18.77 14.29 -1.95
N ALA A 143 -18.65 13.07 -1.47
CA ALA A 143 -19.44 11.94 -1.96
C ALA A 143 -20.94 12.27 -1.88
N GLY A 144 -21.67 12.06 -2.97
CA GLY A 144 -23.09 12.42 -3.06
C GLY A 144 -23.42 13.90 -2.96
N SER A 145 -22.44 14.80 -2.91
CA SER A 145 -22.62 16.26 -2.71
C SER A 145 -23.41 16.61 -1.44
N VAL A 146 -23.35 15.76 -0.41
CA VAL A 146 -24.07 15.92 0.84
C VAL A 146 -23.34 16.92 1.73
N PRO A 147 -24.02 17.96 2.26
CA PRO A 147 -23.43 18.86 3.26
C PRO A 147 -23.06 18.10 4.54
N HIS A 148 -21.87 18.35 5.07
CA HIS A 148 -21.44 17.73 6.32
C HIS A 148 -21.63 18.63 7.53
N GLY A 149 -21.94 19.93 7.32
CA GLY A 149 -22.04 20.96 8.36
C GLY A 149 -20.66 21.28 8.94
N LEU A 150 -20.65 21.73 10.19
CA LEU A 150 -19.40 21.97 10.92
C LEU A 150 -18.71 20.64 11.25
N VAL A 151 -17.50 20.47 10.75
CA VAL A 151 -16.70 19.27 10.97
C VAL A 151 -15.31 19.62 11.51
N GLY A 152 -14.85 18.85 12.49
CA GLY A 152 -13.47 18.77 12.91
C GLY A 152 -12.76 17.61 12.20
N LEU A 153 -11.54 17.29 12.64
CA LEU A 153 -10.70 16.25 12.03
C LEU A 153 -11.35 14.85 12.14
N ASP A 154 -12.04 14.58 13.24
CA ASP A 154 -12.82 13.36 13.51
C ASP A 154 -13.95 13.18 12.48
N GLY A 155 -14.92 14.06 12.48
CA GLY A 155 -16.03 14.01 11.54
C GLY A 155 -15.60 14.10 10.07
N ALA A 156 -14.50 14.77 9.77
CA ALA A 156 -13.96 14.87 8.42
C ALA A 156 -13.35 13.54 7.93
N LEU A 157 -12.70 12.75 8.81
CA LEU A 157 -12.23 11.40 8.50
C LEU A 157 -13.39 10.41 8.39
N GLU A 158 -14.33 10.44 9.34
CA GLU A 158 -15.52 9.58 9.37
C GLU A 158 -16.38 9.72 8.11
N LYS A 159 -16.68 10.97 7.74
CA LYS A 159 -17.50 11.32 6.56
C LYS A 159 -16.68 11.39 5.27
N SER A 160 -15.36 11.20 5.37
CA SER A 160 -14.45 11.35 4.23
C SER A 160 -14.58 12.70 3.50
N CYS A 161 -14.67 13.82 4.23
CA CYS A 161 -14.98 15.15 3.72
C CYS A 161 -13.86 15.71 2.85
N ASN A 162 -14.07 15.86 1.53
CA ASN A 162 -13.06 16.41 0.63
C ASN A 162 -12.80 17.89 0.93
N GLY A 163 -13.86 18.69 1.11
CA GLY A 163 -13.73 20.11 1.37
C GLY A 163 -12.88 20.42 2.62
N TYR A 164 -13.09 19.65 3.71
CA TYR A 164 -12.27 19.80 4.91
C TYR A 164 -10.77 19.60 4.61
N PHE A 165 -10.43 18.50 3.93
CA PHE A 165 -9.02 18.18 3.65
C PHE A 165 -8.38 19.12 2.63
N ILE A 166 -9.14 19.69 1.71
CA ILE A 166 -8.65 20.76 0.81
C ILE A 166 -8.26 21.99 1.63
N GLU A 167 -9.14 22.46 2.52
CA GLU A 167 -8.89 23.67 3.32
C GLU A 167 -7.77 23.43 4.34
N LEU A 168 -7.81 22.29 5.07
CA LEU A 168 -6.74 21.91 5.96
C LEU A 168 -5.38 21.84 5.24
N GLY A 169 -5.36 21.31 4.01
CA GLY A 169 -4.14 21.30 3.19
C GLY A 169 -3.64 22.71 2.89
N ARG A 170 -4.53 23.67 2.62
CA ARG A 170 -4.17 25.08 2.38
C ARG A 170 -3.57 25.73 3.63
N GLU A 171 -4.13 25.47 4.81
CA GLU A 171 -3.55 25.93 6.09
C GLU A 171 -2.16 25.33 6.34
N LEU A 172 -1.98 24.05 6.06
CA LEU A 172 -0.70 23.37 6.25
C LEU A 172 0.38 23.78 5.24
N GLY A 173 -0.03 24.12 4.04
CA GLY A 173 0.84 24.37 2.89
C GLY A 173 1.31 23.08 2.21
N SER A 174 1.49 23.15 0.90
CA SER A 174 1.79 21.98 0.04
C SER A 174 3.08 21.27 0.41
N GLU A 175 4.11 22.02 0.82
CA GLU A 175 5.41 21.43 1.15
C GLU A 175 5.33 20.53 2.38
N ARG A 176 4.60 20.94 3.45
CA ARG A 176 4.44 20.11 4.66
C ARG A 176 3.69 18.82 4.37
N VAL A 177 2.60 18.90 3.60
CA VAL A 177 1.84 17.70 3.20
C VAL A 177 2.70 16.77 2.35
N ARG A 178 3.45 17.31 1.39
CA ARG A 178 4.36 16.55 0.53
C ARG A 178 5.48 15.89 1.33
N GLN A 179 6.10 16.61 2.27
CA GLN A 179 7.14 16.07 3.16
C GLN A 179 6.62 14.92 4.01
N MET A 180 5.42 15.05 4.59
CA MET A 180 4.79 13.96 5.35
C MET A 180 4.54 12.74 4.46
N ALA A 181 4.02 12.93 3.25
CA ALA A 181 3.82 11.84 2.29
C ALA A 181 5.16 11.14 1.95
N ALA A 182 6.22 11.90 1.63
CA ALA A 182 7.53 11.35 1.36
C ALA A 182 8.13 10.60 2.57
N ALA A 183 7.94 11.13 3.79
CA ALA A 183 8.36 10.47 5.02
C ALA A 183 7.62 9.14 5.24
N LEU A 184 6.38 9.02 4.79
CA LEU A 184 5.57 7.80 4.82
C LEU A 184 5.80 6.85 3.64
N GLY A 185 6.80 7.14 2.78
CA GLY A 185 7.27 6.23 1.72
C GLY A 185 6.63 6.44 0.35
N PHE A 186 5.75 7.43 0.18
CA PHE A 186 5.19 7.76 -1.13
C PHE A 186 6.27 8.31 -2.09
N GLY A 187 6.15 8.00 -3.37
CA GLY A 187 7.10 8.41 -4.40
C GLY A 187 8.41 7.60 -4.43
N LYS A 188 8.53 6.53 -3.62
CA LYS A 188 9.76 5.73 -3.52
C LYS A 188 9.48 4.24 -3.74
N GLY A 189 10.05 3.67 -4.80
CA GLY A 189 10.01 2.22 -5.04
C GLY A 189 10.79 1.46 -3.96
N GLN A 190 10.26 0.29 -3.60
CA GLN A 190 10.84 -0.57 -2.56
C GLN A 190 11.50 -1.79 -3.19
N ASP A 191 12.64 -2.20 -2.64
CA ASP A 191 13.25 -3.49 -2.95
C ASP A 191 12.44 -4.62 -2.27
N ILE A 192 12.01 -5.57 -3.09
CA ILE A 192 11.22 -6.72 -2.63
C ILE A 192 12.15 -7.91 -2.35
N ALA A 193 12.93 -8.31 -3.35
CA ALA A 193 13.94 -9.35 -3.26
C ALA A 193 14.76 -9.43 -4.55
N GLY A 194 16.08 -9.60 -4.43
CA GLY A 194 16.94 -10.03 -5.55
C GLY A 194 16.87 -9.17 -6.82
N GLY A 195 16.65 -7.86 -6.68
CA GLY A 195 16.49 -6.92 -7.81
C GLY A 195 15.05 -6.72 -8.27
N LEU A 196 14.08 -7.45 -7.72
CA LEU A 196 12.65 -7.16 -7.91
C LEU A 196 12.29 -5.94 -7.07
N ARG A 197 11.72 -4.92 -7.72
CA ARG A 197 11.30 -3.68 -7.07
C ARG A 197 9.83 -3.39 -7.35
N SER A 198 9.15 -2.76 -6.38
CA SER A 198 7.84 -2.16 -6.62
C SER A 198 7.97 -0.90 -7.49
N ALA A 199 6.87 -0.49 -8.11
CA ALA A 199 6.77 0.84 -8.69
C ALA A 199 7.03 1.92 -7.64
N SER A 200 7.56 3.08 -8.06
CA SER A 200 7.76 4.23 -7.18
C SER A 200 6.45 4.98 -6.90
N GLY A 201 5.42 4.78 -7.74
CA GLY A 201 4.29 5.69 -7.76
C GLY A 201 4.69 7.07 -8.29
N VAL A 202 3.81 8.02 -8.08
CA VAL A 202 4.05 9.45 -8.38
C VAL A 202 3.69 10.25 -7.14
N LEU A 203 4.68 10.90 -6.53
CA LEU A 203 4.47 11.95 -5.55
C LEU A 203 4.65 13.28 -6.29
N PRO A 204 3.60 14.10 -6.45
CA PRO A 204 3.68 15.32 -7.22
C PRO A 204 4.83 16.22 -6.78
N GLU A 205 5.52 16.84 -7.73
CA GLU A 205 6.63 17.73 -7.45
C GLU A 205 6.12 19.04 -6.79
N ALA A 206 6.98 19.68 -6.01
CA ALA A 206 6.65 20.91 -5.31
C ALA A 206 6.17 22.02 -6.28
N GLU A 207 6.73 22.06 -7.50
CA GLU A 207 6.33 23.02 -8.53
C GLU A 207 4.92 22.77 -9.04
N THR A 208 4.53 21.50 -9.27
CA THR A 208 3.17 21.11 -9.64
C THR A 208 2.16 21.55 -8.58
N LEU A 209 2.51 21.39 -7.31
CA LEU A 209 1.64 21.72 -6.18
C LEU A 209 1.48 23.22 -5.90
N LYS A 210 2.19 24.08 -6.60
CA LYS A 210 1.92 25.53 -6.61
C LYS A 210 0.61 25.87 -7.34
N ASN A 211 0.16 24.99 -8.23
CA ASN A 211 -1.17 25.11 -8.82
C ASN A 211 -2.22 24.69 -7.80
N GLU A 212 -3.10 25.60 -7.42
CA GLU A 212 -4.12 25.37 -6.38
C GLU A 212 -5.05 24.18 -6.70
N GLY A 213 -5.40 23.98 -7.97
CA GLY A 213 -6.25 22.86 -8.39
C GLY A 213 -5.55 21.52 -8.27
N GLN A 214 -4.26 21.45 -8.62
CA GLN A 214 -3.44 20.25 -8.43
C GLN A 214 -3.25 19.95 -6.95
N PHE A 215 -2.99 20.99 -6.16
CA PHE A 215 -2.87 20.82 -4.71
C PHE A 215 -4.17 20.40 -4.05
N ALA A 216 -5.31 20.97 -4.45
CA ALA A 216 -6.62 20.56 -3.97
C ALA A 216 -6.87 19.06 -4.24
N ASN A 217 -6.58 18.58 -5.46
CA ASN A 217 -6.68 17.15 -5.79
C ASN A 217 -5.74 16.29 -4.92
N PHE A 218 -4.51 16.72 -4.73
CA PHE A 218 -3.53 16.03 -3.89
C PHE A 218 -4.02 15.88 -2.44
N CYS A 219 -4.69 16.89 -1.88
CA CYS A 219 -5.19 16.88 -0.50
C CYS A 219 -6.19 15.75 -0.20
N PHE A 220 -6.87 15.20 -1.20
CA PHE A 220 -7.76 14.05 -1.00
C PHE A 220 -7.38 12.81 -1.84
N GLY A 221 -6.11 12.76 -2.28
CA GLY A 221 -5.52 11.57 -2.90
C GLY A 221 -5.86 11.38 -4.37
N GLN A 222 -6.08 12.47 -5.09
CA GLN A 222 -6.39 12.50 -6.53
C GLN A 222 -5.33 13.30 -7.32
N GLY A 223 -5.59 13.54 -8.58
CA GLY A 223 -4.68 14.24 -9.50
C GLY A 223 -3.52 13.33 -9.93
N GLU A 224 -2.28 13.85 -9.86
CA GLU A 224 -1.09 13.11 -10.28
C GLU A 224 -0.61 12.08 -9.25
N LEU A 225 -1.18 12.06 -8.03
CA LEU A 225 -0.74 11.13 -7.00
C LEU A 225 -1.07 9.68 -7.38
N LEU A 226 -0.02 8.88 -7.52
CA LEU A 226 -0.14 7.43 -7.68
C LEU A 226 0.71 6.73 -6.61
N ALA A 227 0.16 5.71 -5.98
CA ALA A 227 0.90 4.90 -5.02
C ALA A 227 0.62 3.40 -5.17
N THR A 228 1.59 2.59 -4.76
CA THR A 228 1.38 1.15 -4.68
C THR A 228 0.61 0.79 -3.42
N PRO A 229 -0.16 -0.31 -3.42
CA PRO A 229 -0.74 -0.86 -2.20
C PRO A 229 0.28 -1.09 -1.09
N LEU A 230 1.52 -1.41 -1.47
CA LEU A 230 2.63 -1.57 -0.52
C LEU A 230 3.00 -0.25 0.17
N GLN A 231 2.98 0.90 -0.54
CA GLN A 231 3.20 2.22 0.05
C GLN A 231 2.06 2.61 0.99
N VAL A 232 0.81 2.35 0.58
CA VAL A 232 -0.38 2.57 1.44
C VAL A 232 -0.30 1.71 2.70
N ALA A 233 0.15 0.45 2.58
CA ALA A 233 0.35 -0.44 3.71
C ALA A 233 1.45 0.07 4.66
N GLY A 234 2.57 0.57 4.13
CA GLY A 234 3.65 1.18 4.92
C GLY A 234 3.18 2.42 5.69
N MET A 235 2.40 3.29 5.06
CA MET A 235 1.78 4.45 5.69
C MET A 235 0.84 4.03 6.84
N MET A 236 -0.08 3.11 6.58
CA MET A 236 -1.04 2.64 7.59
C MET A 236 -0.33 1.91 8.73
N ASN A 237 0.72 1.11 8.40
CA ASN A 237 1.54 0.44 9.39
C ASN A 237 2.26 1.42 10.31
N SER A 238 2.68 2.59 9.81
CA SER A 238 3.31 3.62 10.63
C SER A 238 2.37 4.17 11.70
N ILE A 239 1.08 4.30 11.38
CA ILE A 239 0.06 4.71 12.33
C ILE A 239 -0.14 3.61 13.38
N ALA A 240 -0.32 2.37 12.93
CA ALA A 240 -0.51 1.20 13.80
C ALA A 240 0.72 0.95 14.71
N ALA A 241 1.93 1.26 14.25
CA ALA A 241 3.20 1.06 14.95
C ALA A 241 3.64 2.27 15.80
N GLY A 242 2.72 3.11 16.26
CA GLY A 242 3.04 4.23 17.15
C GLY A 242 3.94 5.30 16.52
N GLY A 243 3.79 5.57 15.22
CA GLY A 243 4.55 6.59 14.48
C GLY A 243 5.87 6.11 13.90
N VAL A 244 6.15 4.81 13.94
CA VAL A 244 7.37 4.21 13.39
C VAL A 244 7.08 3.59 12.01
N TYR A 245 7.72 4.13 10.98
CA TYR A 245 7.70 3.52 9.65
C TYR A 245 8.66 2.33 9.62
N HIS A 246 8.13 1.15 9.38
CA HIS A 246 8.91 -0.05 9.06
C HIS A 246 8.86 -0.26 7.55
N THR A 247 10.04 -0.39 6.93
CA THR A 247 10.07 -0.78 5.51
C THR A 247 9.50 -2.19 5.36
N PRO A 248 8.45 -2.38 4.53
CA PRO A 248 7.88 -3.71 4.33
C PRO A 248 8.92 -4.72 3.87
N LEU A 249 8.99 -5.86 4.56
CA LEU A 249 10.02 -6.88 4.37
C LEU A 249 9.41 -8.18 3.85
N PHE A 250 9.94 -8.69 2.72
CA PHE A 250 9.49 -9.94 2.09
C PHE A 250 10.45 -11.11 2.30
N VAL A 251 11.73 -10.83 2.59
CA VAL A 251 12.78 -11.83 2.73
C VAL A 251 13.44 -11.68 4.10
N GLU A 252 13.56 -12.80 4.82
CA GLU A 252 14.17 -12.86 6.15
C GLU A 252 15.67 -13.09 6.07
N CYS A 253 16.05 -14.14 5.36
CA CYS A 253 17.45 -14.59 5.27
C CYS A 253 17.67 -15.48 4.04
N THR A 254 18.93 -15.72 3.71
CA THR A 254 19.31 -16.85 2.85
C THR A 254 19.48 -18.10 3.72
N VAL A 255 19.17 -19.25 3.18
CA VAL A 255 19.29 -20.54 3.85
C VAL A 255 20.06 -21.51 2.97
N ASP A 256 20.74 -22.46 3.59
CA ASP A 256 21.23 -23.65 2.88
C ASP A 256 20.01 -24.45 2.39
N GLU A 257 19.96 -24.75 1.09
CA GLU A 257 18.80 -25.42 0.48
C GLU A 257 18.64 -26.86 0.96
N THR A 258 19.73 -27.48 1.43
CA THR A 258 19.76 -28.88 1.86
C THR A 258 19.40 -29.03 3.34
N THR A 259 19.97 -28.17 4.19
CA THR A 259 19.80 -28.26 5.65
C THR A 259 18.73 -27.34 6.18
N GLY A 260 18.37 -26.28 5.44
CA GLY A 260 17.48 -25.21 5.87
C GLY A 260 18.12 -24.25 6.90
N GLU A 261 19.42 -24.42 7.19
CA GLU A 261 20.14 -23.57 8.12
C GLU A 261 20.29 -22.16 7.57
N GLU A 262 20.17 -21.16 8.45
CA GLU A 262 20.32 -19.76 8.12
C GLU A 262 21.79 -19.45 7.81
N LEU A 263 22.05 -18.92 6.61
CA LEU A 263 23.41 -18.59 6.15
C LEU A 263 23.72 -17.09 6.37
N THR A 264 22.84 -16.22 5.93
CA THR A 264 23.04 -14.77 6.03
C THR A 264 21.69 -14.10 6.29
N PRO A 265 21.53 -13.39 7.42
CA PRO A 265 20.41 -12.50 7.60
C PRO A 265 20.43 -11.47 6.47
N LEU A 266 19.36 -11.37 5.69
CA LEU A 266 19.21 -10.23 4.79
C LEU A 266 18.87 -9.02 5.65
N ALA A 267 19.42 -7.86 5.27
CA ALA A 267 19.35 -6.65 6.06
C ALA A 267 17.97 -6.48 6.72
N HIS A 268 17.98 -6.32 8.04
CA HIS A 268 16.78 -5.98 8.79
C HIS A 268 16.10 -4.79 8.13
N GLY A 269 14.78 -4.87 7.92
CA GLY A 269 14.02 -3.75 7.40
C GLY A 269 14.37 -2.48 8.17
N SER A 270 14.66 -1.39 7.47
CA SER A 270 14.94 -0.12 8.15
C SER A 270 13.67 0.38 8.83
N SER A 271 13.81 0.86 10.06
CA SER A 271 12.73 1.52 10.77
C SER A 271 13.14 2.96 11.11
N ARG A 272 12.19 3.87 11.08
CA ARG A 272 12.41 5.27 11.49
C ARG A 272 11.12 5.85 12.05
N ARG A 273 11.23 6.70 13.05
CA ARG A 273 10.10 7.48 13.53
C ARG A 273 9.76 8.56 12.50
N VAL A 274 8.47 8.64 12.14
CA VAL A 274 7.95 9.62 11.17
C VAL A 274 7.19 10.74 11.88
N PHE A 275 6.45 10.39 12.92
CA PHE A 275 5.70 11.32 13.76
C PHE A 275 5.67 10.85 15.21
N ALA A 276 5.23 11.72 16.11
CA ALA A 276 5.17 11.46 17.54
C ALA A 276 4.21 10.30 17.87
N GLU A 277 4.46 9.64 19.01
CA GLU A 277 3.61 8.54 19.48
C GLU A 277 2.18 9.04 19.77
N GLN A 278 2.03 10.22 20.37
CA GLN A 278 0.75 10.86 20.63
C GLN A 278 -0.03 11.14 19.34
N THR A 279 0.68 11.52 18.27
CA THR A 279 0.06 11.68 16.92
C THR A 279 -0.47 10.35 16.40
N ALA A 280 0.30 9.26 16.58
CA ALA A 280 -0.14 7.93 16.19
C ALA A 280 -1.37 7.48 16.99
N GLU A 281 -1.37 7.64 18.31
CA GLU A 281 -2.49 7.31 19.19
C GLU A 281 -3.76 8.07 18.77
N LYS A 282 -3.63 9.38 18.50
CA LYS A 282 -4.77 10.17 18.03
C LYS A 282 -5.28 9.70 16.66
N LEU A 283 -4.38 9.36 15.72
CA LEU A 283 -4.78 8.80 14.42
C LEU A 283 -5.44 7.44 14.56
N GLN A 284 -4.99 6.58 15.47
CA GLN A 284 -5.62 5.29 15.76
C GLN A 284 -7.05 5.46 16.26
N GLU A 285 -7.27 6.38 17.21
CA GLU A 285 -8.61 6.75 17.70
C GLU A 285 -9.51 7.25 16.56
N LEU A 286 -9.02 8.20 15.76
CA LEU A 286 -9.77 8.78 14.65
C LEU A 286 -10.14 7.72 13.58
N LEU A 287 -9.23 6.81 13.26
CA LEU A 287 -9.47 5.75 12.28
C LEU A 287 -10.38 4.64 12.83
N ALA A 288 -10.39 4.41 14.15
CA ALA A 288 -11.39 3.56 14.79
C ALA A 288 -12.79 4.18 14.68
N GLY A 289 -12.93 5.49 14.84
CA GLY A 289 -14.18 6.24 14.59
C GLY A 289 -14.72 6.05 13.17
N VAL A 290 -13.84 6.01 12.16
CA VAL A 290 -14.25 5.74 10.76
C VAL A 290 -14.95 4.39 10.62
N VAL A 291 -14.49 3.36 11.34
CA VAL A 291 -15.10 2.03 11.31
C VAL A 291 -16.35 1.97 12.20
N ALA A 292 -16.34 2.62 13.35
CA ALA A 292 -17.47 2.60 14.28
C ALA A 292 -18.67 3.42 13.75
N GLU A 293 -18.44 4.65 13.31
CA GLU A 293 -19.48 5.63 12.99
C GLU A 293 -19.48 6.10 11.52
N GLY A 294 -18.34 5.95 10.83
CA GLY A 294 -18.10 6.57 9.54
C GLY A 294 -18.37 5.69 8.32
N THR A 295 -17.68 6.04 7.23
CA THR A 295 -17.75 5.36 5.92
C THR A 295 -17.18 3.94 5.94
N GLY A 296 -16.46 3.57 7.00
CA GLY A 296 -15.79 2.27 7.16
C GLY A 296 -16.59 1.20 7.90
N ARG A 297 -17.87 1.42 8.24
CA ARG A 297 -18.68 0.49 9.08
C ARG A 297 -18.66 -0.97 8.63
N GLN A 298 -18.59 -1.20 7.32
CA GLN A 298 -18.52 -2.56 6.78
C GLN A 298 -17.18 -3.27 7.07
N ALA A 299 -16.18 -2.56 7.58
CA ALA A 299 -14.90 -3.13 7.99
C ALA A 299 -14.91 -3.63 9.45
N ALA A 300 -16.01 -3.46 10.18
CA ALA A 300 -16.14 -3.98 11.53
C ALA A 300 -16.10 -5.53 11.50
N PRO A 301 -15.14 -6.18 12.19
CA PRO A 301 -15.08 -7.62 12.29
C PRO A 301 -16.19 -8.15 13.21
N SER A 302 -16.44 -9.46 13.17
CA SER A 302 -17.41 -10.12 14.05
C SER A 302 -16.96 -10.11 15.52
N GLU A 303 -15.66 -10.09 15.77
CA GLU A 303 -15.06 -10.02 17.10
C GLU A 303 -13.96 -8.95 17.14
N GLY A 304 -13.89 -8.21 18.26
CA GLY A 304 -12.92 -7.12 18.45
C GLY A 304 -13.30 -5.85 17.70
N THR A 305 -12.34 -4.96 17.55
CA THR A 305 -12.51 -3.68 16.89
C THR A 305 -11.44 -3.51 15.82
N ALA A 306 -11.74 -2.71 14.81
CA ALA A 306 -10.82 -2.39 13.73
C ALA A 306 -10.74 -0.88 13.51
N ALA A 307 -9.67 -0.43 12.89
CA ALA A 307 -9.48 0.95 12.51
C ALA A 307 -9.01 1.02 11.05
N GLY A 308 -9.41 2.05 10.33
CA GLY A 308 -8.99 2.19 8.95
C GLY A 308 -9.72 3.26 8.16
N LYS A 309 -9.43 3.33 6.87
CA LYS A 309 -9.98 4.32 5.96
C LYS A 309 -10.42 3.70 4.65
N THR A 310 -11.59 4.05 4.18
CA THR A 310 -12.09 3.78 2.83
C THR A 310 -11.46 4.71 1.81
N GLY A 311 -11.34 4.25 0.58
CA GLY A 311 -10.97 5.07 -0.56
C GLY A 311 -11.69 4.63 -1.82
N THR A 312 -12.08 5.61 -2.61
CA THR A 312 -12.57 5.41 -3.98
C THR A 312 -11.81 6.40 -4.85
N ALA A 313 -11.13 5.90 -5.86
CA ALA A 313 -10.32 6.71 -6.75
C ALA A 313 -10.73 6.49 -8.20
N GLN A 314 -10.90 7.59 -8.91
CA GLN A 314 -11.16 7.58 -10.35
C GLN A 314 -9.92 7.10 -11.11
N THR A 315 -10.11 6.31 -12.16
CA THR A 315 -9.01 5.80 -12.99
C THR A 315 -8.88 6.52 -14.32
N GLY A 316 -9.93 7.25 -14.72
CA GLY A 316 -10.05 7.81 -16.07
C GLY A 316 -10.30 6.75 -17.16
N GLN A 317 -10.49 5.49 -16.80
CA GLN A 317 -10.83 4.41 -17.71
C GLN A 317 -12.33 4.18 -17.67
N PHE A 318 -12.89 3.79 -18.82
CA PHE A 318 -14.33 3.58 -18.97
C PHE A 318 -14.59 2.19 -19.53
N ARG A 319 -15.68 1.56 -19.05
CA ARG A 319 -16.23 0.31 -19.58
C ARG A 319 -17.74 0.51 -19.77
N ASP A 320 -18.25 0.28 -20.96
CA ASP A 320 -19.67 0.45 -21.31
C ASP A 320 -20.26 1.84 -20.95
N GLY A 321 -19.41 2.89 -20.98
CA GLY A 321 -19.79 4.26 -20.65
C GLY A 321 -19.71 4.62 -19.16
N GLU A 322 -19.39 3.67 -18.30
CA GLU A 322 -19.18 3.88 -16.87
C GLU A 322 -17.69 3.98 -16.51
N GLU A 323 -17.34 4.94 -15.66
CA GLU A 323 -15.97 5.12 -15.21
C GLU A 323 -15.58 4.02 -14.24
N LEU A 324 -14.46 3.34 -14.53
CA LEU A 324 -13.86 2.38 -13.62
C LEU A 324 -13.14 3.10 -12.47
N LYS A 325 -13.24 2.54 -11.27
CA LYS A 325 -12.65 3.09 -10.06
C LYS A 325 -11.83 2.04 -9.34
N ASN A 326 -10.84 2.50 -8.59
CA ASN A 326 -10.15 1.68 -7.62
C ASN A 326 -10.81 1.84 -6.26
N TYR A 327 -11.19 0.72 -5.64
CA TYR A 327 -11.83 0.70 -4.34
C TYR A 327 -10.85 0.18 -3.29
N TRP A 328 -10.65 0.97 -2.24
CA TRP A 328 -9.67 0.72 -1.21
C TRP A 328 -10.30 0.59 0.17
N PHE A 329 -9.70 -0.25 0.97
CA PHE A 329 -9.74 -0.15 2.41
C PHE A 329 -8.33 -0.43 2.95
N ALA A 330 -7.81 0.49 3.77
CA ALA A 330 -6.54 0.33 4.45
C ALA A 330 -6.77 0.55 5.95
N GLY A 331 -6.30 -0.38 6.78
CA GLY A 331 -6.55 -0.35 8.20
C GLY A 331 -5.64 -1.28 8.99
N PHE A 332 -5.95 -1.43 10.27
CA PHE A 332 -5.25 -2.33 11.18
C PHE A 332 -6.22 -2.99 12.15
N TYR A 333 -5.80 -4.14 12.65
CA TYR A 333 -6.59 -5.00 13.53
C TYR A 333 -5.68 -5.70 14.58
N PRO A 334 -6.11 -5.84 15.86
CA PRO A 334 -7.18 -5.10 16.52
C PRO A 334 -6.89 -3.59 16.61
N ALA A 335 -7.92 -2.74 16.82
CA ALA A 335 -7.73 -1.30 16.88
C ALA A 335 -6.94 -0.85 18.12
N GLU A 336 -7.23 -1.43 19.28
CA GLU A 336 -6.64 -1.03 20.58
C GLU A 336 -5.19 -1.51 20.75
N LYS A 337 -4.85 -2.62 20.12
CA LYS A 337 -3.50 -3.20 20.15
C LYS A 337 -3.16 -3.74 18.77
N PRO A 338 -2.80 -2.88 17.84
CA PRO A 338 -2.59 -3.26 16.45
C PRO A 338 -1.54 -4.36 16.30
N ARG A 339 -1.94 -5.45 15.64
CA ARG A 339 -1.08 -6.59 15.31
C ARG A 339 -0.90 -6.72 13.81
N TRP A 340 -1.96 -6.50 13.05
CA TRP A 340 -2.00 -6.64 11.61
C TRP A 340 -2.37 -5.34 10.94
N THR A 341 -1.55 -4.88 10.01
CA THR A 341 -1.96 -3.89 9.01
C THR A 341 -2.44 -4.62 7.78
N ILE A 342 -3.63 -4.28 7.31
CA ILE A 342 -4.29 -4.94 6.20
C ILE A 342 -4.68 -3.89 5.16
N VAL A 343 -4.33 -4.12 3.91
CA VAL A 343 -4.76 -3.30 2.77
C VAL A 343 -5.47 -4.18 1.76
N VAL A 344 -6.65 -3.76 1.38
CA VAL A 344 -7.47 -4.33 0.31
C VAL A 344 -7.65 -3.28 -0.77
N MET A 345 -7.28 -3.62 -2.00
CA MET A 345 -7.53 -2.78 -3.17
C MET A 345 -8.19 -3.61 -4.26
N GLN A 346 -9.32 -3.17 -4.76
CA GLN A 346 -10.01 -3.73 -5.92
C GLN A 346 -9.76 -2.84 -7.13
N ASP A 347 -9.23 -3.46 -8.18
CA ASP A 347 -8.68 -2.77 -9.36
C ASP A 347 -9.75 -2.60 -10.44
N ALA A 348 -9.91 -1.36 -10.92
CA ALA A 348 -10.67 -0.99 -12.10
C ALA A 348 -12.09 -1.62 -12.18
N GLN A 349 -12.89 -1.41 -11.14
CA GLN A 349 -14.28 -1.90 -11.05
C GLN A 349 -15.27 -0.76 -11.29
N THR A 350 -16.45 -1.06 -11.82
CA THR A 350 -17.60 -0.13 -11.80
C THR A 350 -18.15 -0.03 -10.38
N GLU A 351 -18.55 -1.17 -9.81
CA GLU A 351 -18.92 -1.34 -8.42
C GLU A 351 -18.61 -2.79 -8.00
N PRO A 352 -17.83 -3.02 -6.93
CA PRO A 352 -17.54 -4.37 -6.48
C PRO A 352 -18.75 -4.98 -5.75
N GLU A 353 -19.02 -6.27 -5.95
CA GLU A 353 -20.09 -6.99 -5.26
C GLU A 353 -19.90 -7.03 -3.75
N VAL A 354 -18.66 -7.19 -3.31
CA VAL A 354 -18.25 -7.11 -1.92
C VAL A 354 -17.31 -5.92 -1.76
N SER A 355 -17.66 -4.96 -0.91
CA SER A 355 -16.82 -3.77 -0.71
C SER A 355 -15.46 -4.13 -0.11
N SER A 356 -14.41 -3.34 -0.41
CA SER A 356 -13.07 -3.54 0.16
C SER A 356 -13.08 -3.49 1.69
N ALA A 357 -14.01 -2.75 2.30
CA ALA A 357 -14.23 -2.72 3.74
C ALA A 357 -14.78 -4.07 4.27
N ALA A 358 -15.74 -4.66 3.58
CA ALA A 358 -16.28 -5.97 3.96
C ALA A 358 -15.25 -7.11 3.74
N VAL A 359 -14.42 -7.02 2.70
CA VAL A 359 -13.29 -7.95 2.52
C VAL A 359 -12.30 -7.84 3.68
N PHE A 360 -12.00 -6.62 4.13
CA PHE A 360 -11.14 -6.40 5.29
C PHE A 360 -11.72 -7.04 6.56
N ALA A 361 -13.02 -6.89 6.83
CA ALA A 361 -13.68 -7.53 7.98
C ALA A 361 -13.53 -9.06 7.95
N ARG A 362 -13.79 -9.69 6.80
CA ARG A 362 -13.60 -11.14 6.60
C ARG A 362 -12.16 -11.59 6.87
N LEU A 363 -11.17 -10.76 6.50
CA LEU A 363 -9.76 -11.03 6.79
C LEU A 363 -9.47 -10.95 8.29
N CYS A 364 -10.03 -9.97 9.01
CA CYS A 364 -9.90 -9.89 10.46
C CYS A 364 -10.48 -11.14 11.14
N ASP A 365 -11.68 -11.57 10.74
CA ASP A 365 -12.33 -12.78 11.28
C ASP A 365 -11.49 -14.03 10.99
N ALA A 366 -10.96 -14.18 9.78
CA ALA A 366 -10.09 -15.30 9.40
C ALA A 366 -8.77 -15.34 10.20
N LEU A 367 -8.21 -14.17 10.52
CA LEU A 367 -6.99 -14.05 11.33
C LEU A 367 -7.23 -14.39 12.79
N SER A 368 -8.41 -14.03 13.35
CA SER A 368 -8.80 -14.38 14.72
C SER A 368 -9.05 -15.87 14.89
N ALA A 369 -9.66 -16.54 13.91
CA ALA A 369 -9.94 -17.96 13.94
C ALA A 369 -8.69 -18.85 13.81
N GLY A 370 -7.58 -18.31 13.33
CA GLY A 370 -6.31 -19.02 13.11
C GLY A 370 -5.33 -18.94 14.29
N GLU A 371 -5.69 -18.25 15.37
CA GLU A 371 -4.95 -18.18 16.63
C GLU A 371 -5.46 -19.22 17.62
#